data_58eba15d2adf9fce7b88e5389682dc48
#
_entry.id   58eba15d2adf9fce7b88e5389682dc48
#
_cell.length_a   1.000
_cell.length_b   1.000
_cell.length_c   1.000
_cell.angle_alpha   90.00
_cell.angle_beta   90.00
_cell.angle_gamma   90.00
#
_symmetry.space_group_name_H-M   'P 1'
#
loop_
_entity.id
_entity.type
_entity.pdbx_description
1 polymer ?
#
loop_
_entity_poly.entity_id
_entity_poly.type
_entity_poly.pdbx_seq_one_letter_code
_entity_poly.pdbx_strand_id
1 'polypeptide(L)'
;MSKIAFVFPGQGAQYTGMAKDFYEKYAVSREVFESASKASGLDVKALCFEENDRLNITEYTQIAMLTAEIAILRAVEEAGIRSQVNAGLSLGEYGALVASGVMQEEDAFTVVRKRGIFMQEAYPTGGAMSAVLGTDAELIEKICNETQGIVSIANYNCPGQIVITGEETAVAAAGEALKAAGARRVIPLKVSGPFHCELLKGAGEKLGQELEKVEIQSFTVPYVTNVTAQYVTGPEQVKKLLVSQVSSSVRWQQCVEQMIDDGVDTFIEIGPGKTLTGFLKKINRNVKALHVEKTEDLDEVRKECL
;
A
#
# COMPACT_ATOMS: atom_id res chain seq x y z
N MET A 1 -9.43 -0.48 26.94
CA MET A 1 -8.63 -1.37 26.06
C MET A 1 -8.18 -0.52 24.89
N SER A 2 -6.96 -0.70 24.44
CA SER A 2 -6.43 -0.02 23.26
C SER A 2 -7.21 -0.44 22.02
N LYS A 3 -7.50 0.50 21.11
CA LYS A 3 -8.10 0.22 19.81
C LYS A 3 -6.99 0.13 18.78
N ILE A 4 -6.74 -1.09 18.28
CA ILE A 4 -5.61 -1.44 17.44
C ILE A 4 -6.02 -1.40 15.96
N ALA A 5 -5.24 -0.71 15.12
CA ALA A 5 -5.28 -0.80 13.67
C ALA A 5 -4.09 -1.61 13.13
N PHE A 6 -4.35 -2.54 12.21
CA PHE A 6 -3.30 -3.08 11.36
C PHE A 6 -3.18 -2.24 10.09
N VAL A 7 -1.95 -1.88 9.75
CA VAL A 7 -1.66 -1.10 8.55
C VAL A 7 -0.59 -1.80 7.70
N PHE A 8 -0.80 -1.80 6.38
CA PHE A 8 0.00 -2.55 5.42
C PHE A 8 0.73 -1.59 4.49
N PRO A 9 2.08 -1.72 4.34
CA PRO A 9 2.86 -0.83 3.49
C PRO A 9 2.54 -1.02 2.01
N GLY A 10 2.96 -0.06 1.18
CA GLY A 10 2.87 -0.15 -0.26
C GLY A 10 4.19 -0.53 -0.92
N GLN A 11 4.18 -0.55 -2.26
CA GLN A 11 5.37 -0.73 -3.07
C GLN A 11 6.44 0.32 -2.72
N GLY A 12 7.71 -0.10 -2.69
CA GLY A 12 8.87 0.72 -2.33
C GLY A 12 9.53 0.30 -1.01
N ALA A 13 8.89 -0.60 -0.25
CA ALA A 13 9.43 -1.15 0.99
C ALA A 13 10.09 -2.54 0.81
N GLN A 14 10.02 -3.14 -0.40
CA GLN A 14 10.57 -4.46 -0.70
C GLN A 14 12.10 -4.51 -0.61
N TYR A 15 12.61 -5.64 -0.18
CA TYR A 15 14.04 -5.97 -0.19
C TYR A 15 14.24 -7.49 -0.21
N THR A 16 15.40 -7.94 -0.69
CA THR A 16 15.76 -9.37 -0.71
C THR A 16 15.86 -9.91 0.71
N GLY A 17 15.14 -10.99 0.99
CA GLY A 17 15.06 -11.62 2.32
C GLY A 17 13.90 -11.15 3.19
N MET A 18 12.98 -10.31 2.68
CA MET A 18 11.79 -9.90 3.43
C MET A 18 10.93 -11.12 3.80
N ALA A 19 10.47 -11.18 5.08
CA ALA A 19 9.70 -12.25 5.68
C ALA A 19 10.35 -13.65 5.68
N LYS A 20 11.66 -13.76 5.37
CA LYS A 20 12.37 -15.06 5.37
C LYS A 20 12.42 -15.69 6.75
N ASP A 21 12.67 -14.92 7.78
CA ASP A 21 12.69 -15.36 9.18
C ASP A 21 11.31 -15.87 9.66
N PHE A 22 10.22 -15.24 9.19
CA PHE A 22 8.86 -15.76 9.40
C PHE A 22 8.63 -17.08 8.68
N TYR A 23 9.04 -17.18 7.41
CA TYR A 23 8.97 -18.43 6.65
C TYR A 23 9.72 -19.56 7.35
N GLU A 24 10.90 -19.30 7.92
CA GLU A 24 11.71 -20.29 8.61
C GLU A 24 11.11 -20.71 9.96
N LYS A 25 10.51 -19.77 10.69
CA LYS A 25 10.03 -19.96 12.07
C LYS A 25 8.57 -20.48 12.14
N TYR A 26 7.65 -19.98 11.30
CA TYR A 26 6.21 -20.23 11.39
C TYR A 26 5.68 -21.09 10.25
N ALA A 27 4.90 -22.15 10.59
CA ALA A 27 4.27 -23.02 9.58
C ALA A 27 3.25 -22.26 8.75
N VAL A 28 2.42 -21.43 9.38
CA VAL A 28 1.42 -20.61 8.72
C VAL A 28 2.03 -19.64 7.69
N SER A 29 3.22 -19.09 7.95
CA SER A 29 3.92 -18.25 7.00
C SER A 29 4.44 -19.04 5.78
N ARG A 30 4.89 -20.29 5.96
CA ARG A 30 5.27 -21.18 4.84
C ARG A 30 4.09 -21.47 3.93
N GLU A 31 2.92 -21.79 4.51
CA GLU A 31 1.69 -22.06 3.77
C GLU A 31 1.27 -20.86 2.89
N VAL A 32 1.44 -19.65 3.41
CA VAL A 32 1.19 -18.40 2.64
C VAL A 32 2.10 -18.31 1.40
N PHE A 33 3.40 -18.58 1.52
CA PHE A 33 4.32 -18.56 0.37
C PHE A 33 4.00 -19.65 -0.66
N GLU A 34 3.55 -20.83 -0.21
CA GLU A 34 3.11 -21.90 -1.09
C GLU A 34 1.82 -21.53 -1.85
N SER A 35 0.84 -20.97 -1.13
CA SER A 35 -0.42 -20.48 -1.69
C SER A 35 -0.18 -19.37 -2.72
N ALA A 36 0.65 -18.37 -2.38
CA ALA A 36 1.02 -17.28 -3.29
C ALA A 36 1.73 -17.79 -4.56
N SER A 37 2.63 -18.75 -4.41
CA SER A 37 3.33 -19.35 -5.56
C SER A 37 2.36 -20.10 -6.48
N LYS A 38 1.43 -20.85 -5.92
CA LYS A 38 0.39 -21.56 -6.66
C LYS A 38 -0.55 -20.59 -7.38
N ALA A 39 -1.04 -19.56 -6.70
CA ALA A 39 -1.98 -18.59 -7.25
C ALA A 39 -1.36 -17.71 -8.35
N SER A 40 -0.10 -17.33 -8.19
CA SER A 40 0.60 -16.45 -9.14
C SER A 40 1.31 -17.18 -10.30
N GLY A 41 1.57 -18.47 -10.16
CA GLY A 41 2.40 -19.26 -11.08
C GLY A 41 3.89 -18.91 -11.03
N LEU A 42 4.35 -18.26 -9.94
CA LEU A 42 5.74 -17.86 -9.73
C LEU A 42 6.34 -18.61 -8.54
N ASP A 43 7.65 -18.80 -8.53
CA ASP A 43 8.36 -19.13 -7.30
C ASP A 43 8.53 -17.84 -6.48
N VAL A 44 7.50 -17.54 -5.66
CA VAL A 44 7.49 -16.31 -4.84
C VAL A 44 8.54 -16.38 -3.74
N LYS A 45 8.88 -17.57 -3.25
CA LYS A 45 9.96 -17.77 -2.29
C LYS A 45 11.31 -17.35 -2.88
N ALA A 46 11.67 -17.87 -4.07
CA ALA A 46 12.90 -17.47 -4.73
C ALA A 46 12.89 -15.97 -5.07
N LEU A 47 11.73 -15.43 -5.53
CA LEU A 47 11.57 -14.01 -5.81
C LEU A 47 11.86 -13.12 -4.59
N CYS A 48 11.42 -13.53 -3.39
CA CYS A 48 11.61 -12.76 -2.16
C CYS A 48 12.97 -12.98 -1.49
N PHE A 49 13.55 -14.18 -1.58
CA PHE A 49 14.70 -14.58 -0.74
C PHE A 49 16.04 -14.59 -1.46
N GLU A 50 16.03 -14.62 -2.79
CA GLU A 50 17.24 -14.68 -3.60
C GLU A 50 17.45 -13.33 -4.30
N GLU A 51 18.73 -12.95 -4.49
CA GLU A 51 19.07 -11.76 -5.27
C GLU A 51 18.60 -11.92 -6.73
N ASN A 52 17.81 -10.95 -7.18
CA ASN A 52 17.29 -10.93 -8.55
C ASN A 52 16.87 -9.51 -8.97
N ASP A 53 16.85 -9.29 -10.29
CA ASP A 53 16.47 -7.99 -10.87
C ASP A 53 14.95 -7.76 -10.93
N ARG A 54 14.14 -8.81 -10.71
CA ARG A 54 12.68 -8.77 -10.88
C ARG A 54 11.97 -8.14 -9.69
N LEU A 55 12.52 -8.22 -8.48
CA LEU A 55 11.87 -7.74 -7.25
C LEU A 55 11.48 -6.25 -7.31
N ASN A 56 12.18 -5.45 -8.12
CA ASN A 56 11.91 -4.03 -8.31
C ASN A 56 11.05 -3.71 -9.55
N ILE A 57 10.55 -4.72 -10.27
CA ILE A 57 9.61 -4.55 -11.37
C ILE A 57 8.20 -4.71 -10.83
N THR A 58 7.31 -3.75 -11.06
CA THR A 58 5.98 -3.64 -10.43
C THR A 58 5.17 -4.94 -10.47
N GLU A 59 5.15 -5.65 -11.58
CA GLU A 59 4.42 -6.90 -11.73
C GLU A 59 4.88 -8.01 -10.77
N TYR A 60 6.14 -7.98 -10.34
CA TYR A 60 6.71 -8.92 -9.37
C TYR A 60 6.71 -8.34 -7.96
N THR A 61 6.99 -7.04 -7.82
CA THR A 61 7.00 -6.36 -6.52
C THR A 61 5.68 -6.54 -5.79
N GLN A 62 4.55 -6.36 -6.49
CA GLN A 62 3.24 -6.37 -5.84
C GLN A 62 2.90 -7.72 -5.22
N ILE A 63 3.09 -8.82 -5.95
CA ILE A 63 2.84 -10.16 -5.39
C ILE A 63 3.84 -10.52 -4.28
N ALA A 64 5.10 -10.15 -4.42
CA ALA A 64 6.13 -10.39 -3.41
C ALA A 64 5.83 -9.68 -2.09
N MET A 65 5.46 -8.39 -2.17
CA MET A 65 5.08 -7.58 -1.00
C MET A 65 3.84 -8.13 -0.30
N LEU A 66 2.75 -8.37 -1.05
CA LEU A 66 1.52 -8.91 -0.46
C LEU A 66 1.77 -10.28 0.21
N THR A 67 2.59 -11.14 -0.40
CA THR A 67 2.95 -12.42 0.21
C THR A 67 3.68 -12.24 1.53
N ALA A 68 4.65 -11.33 1.59
CA ALA A 68 5.38 -11.02 2.82
C ALA A 68 4.45 -10.43 3.90
N GLU A 69 3.57 -9.52 3.54
CA GLU A 69 2.57 -8.91 4.43
C GLU A 69 1.64 -9.97 5.04
N ILE A 70 1.07 -10.85 4.22
CA ILE A 70 0.15 -11.90 4.70
C ILE A 70 0.90 -12.95 5.52
N ALA A 71 2.13 -13.33 5.14
CA ALA A 71 2.94 -14.26 5.91
C ALA A 71 3.25 -13.74 7.32
N ILE A 72 3.55 -12.44 7.45
CA ILE A 72 3.75 -11.78 8.74
C ILE A 72 2.41 -11.66 9.49
N LEU A 73 1.32 -11.27 8.80
CA LEU A 73 -0.02 -11.17 9.37
C LEU A 73 -0.45 -12.48 10.03
N ARG A 74 -0.28 -13.62 9.36
CA ARG A 74 -0.66 -14.93 9.92
C ARG A 74 0.12 -15.27 11.20
N ALA A 75 1.41 -14.93 11.27
CA ALA A 75 2.19 -15.08 12.49
C ALA A 75 1.73 -14.13 13.62
N VAL A 76 1.37 -12.87 13.28
CA VAL A 76 0.79 -11.91 14.23
C VAL A 76 -0.54 -12.43 14.80
N GLU A 77 -1.39 -12.99 13.94
CA GLU A 77 -2.67 -13.59 14.33
C GLU A 77 -2.46 -14.86 15.18
N GLU A 78 -1.50 -15.72 14.82
CA GLU A 78 -1.14 -16.90 15.63
C GLU A 78 -0.64 -16.51 17.04
N ALA A 79 0.07 -15.39 17.14
CA ALA A 79 0.51 -14.83 18.42
C ALA A 79 -0.63 -14.25 19.29
N GLY A 80 -1.88 -14.21 18.79
CA GLY A 80 -3.07 -13.76 19.51
C GLY A 80 -3.37 -12.25 19.37
N ILE A 81 -2.62 -11.51 18.56
CA ILE A 81 -2.86 -10.07 18.34
C ILE A 81 -3.94 -9.92 17.27
N ARG A 82 -4.90 -9.01 17.52
CA ARG A 82 -6.04 -8.73 16.62
C ARG A 82 -6.23 -7.24 16.43
N SER A 83 -6.62 -6.86 15.23
CA SER A 83 -7.05 -5.48 14.93
C SER A 83 -8.53 -5.28 15.18
N GLN A 84 -8.93 -4.03 15.35
CA GLN A 84 -10.31 -3.57 15.32
C GLN A 84 -10.63 -2.75 14.06
N VAL A 85 -9.59 -2.40 13.28
CA VAL A 85 -9.71 -1.78 11.97
C VAL A 85 -8.45 -2.06 11.15
N ASN A 86 -8.59 -2.08 9.83
CA ASN A 86 -7.46 -2.29 8.93
C ASN A 86 -7.40 -1.18 7.87
N ALA A 87 -6.20 -0.87 7.41
CA ALA A 87 -5.95 -0.01 6.25
C ALA A 87 -4.62 -0.40 5.59
N GLY A 88 -4.43 -0.01 4.34
CA GLY A 88 -3.15 -0.25 3.66
C GLY A 88 -2.89 0.83 2.62
N LEU A 89 -1.63 1.11 2.34
CA LEU A 89 -1.23 2.11 1.37
C LEU A 89 -1.16 1.47 -0.02
N SER A 90 -2.04 1.85 -0.94
CA SER A 90 -2.08 1.37 -2.33
C SER A 90 -2.14 -0.16 -2.41
N LEU A 91 -1.03 -0.83 -2.69
CA LEU A 91 -0.90 -2.29 -2.66
C LEU A 91 -1.34 -2.87 -1.32
N GLY A 92 -0.92 -2.28 -0.21
CA GLY A 92 -1.24 -2.73 1.14
C GLY A 92 -2.75 -2.75 1.46
N GLU A 93 -3.60 -2.06 0.68
CA GLU A 93 -5.06 -2.18 0.84
C GLU A 93 -5.54 -3.63 0.62
N TYR A 94 -4.84 -4.43 -0.19
CA TYR A 94 -5.14 -5.87 -0.35
C TYR A 94 -4.78 -6.68 0.89
N GLY A 95 -3.69 -6.33 1.58
CA GLY A 95 -3.38 -6.89 2.90
C GLY A 95 -4.47 -6.57 3.93
N ALA A 96 -4.96 -5.33 3.91
CA ALA A 96 -6.08 -4.91 4.77
C ALA A 96 -7.39 -5.65 4.44
N LEU A 97 -7.69 -5.93 3.18
CA LEU A 97 -8.86 -6.71 2.75
C LEU A 97 -8.79 -8.16 3.25
N VAL A 98 -7.62 -8.78 3.18
CA VAL A 98 -7.41 -10.14 3.72
C VAL A 98 -7.55 -10.13 5.24
N ALA A 99 -6.92 -9.19 5.95
CA ALA A 99 -7.02 -9.04 7.40
C ALA A 99 -8.45 -8.75 7.87
N SER A 100 -9.27 -8.12 7.03
CA SER A 100 -10.68 -7.81 7.30
C SER A 100 -11.64 -8.96 6.95
N GLY A 101 -11.13 -10.07 6.42
CA GLY A 101 -11.92 -11.21 5.98
C GLY A 101 -12.77 -10.96 4.74
N VAL A 102 -12.49 -9.87 4.01
CA VAL A 102 -13.26 -9.42 2.84
C VAL A 102 -12.87 -10.17 1.58
N MET A 103 -11.59 -10.51 1.46
CA MET A 103 -11.04 -11.23 0.32
C MET A 103 -10.22 -12.42 0.82
N GLN A 104 -10.41 -13.59 0.21
CA GLN A 104 -9.58 -14.75 0.51
C GLN A 104 -8.16 -14.51 0.01
N GLU A 105 -7.15 -15.07 0.68
CA GLU A 105 -5.75 -14.79 0.35
C GLU A 105 -5.35 -15.26 -1.06
N GLU A 106 -5.88 -16.41 -1.52
CA GLU A 106 -5.61 -16.93 -2.86
C GLU A 106 -6.19 -16.02 -3.96
N ASP A 107 -7.37 -15.43 -3.72
CA ASP A 107 -7.96 -14.43 -4.61
C ASP A 107 -7.14 -13.15 -4.60
N ALA A 108 -6.68 -12.70 -3.43
CA ALA A 108 -5.84 -11.52 -3.29
C ALA A 108 -4.51 -11.68 -4.05
N PHE A 109 -3.85 -12.84 -3.94
CA PHE A 109 -2.62 -13.14 -4.70
C PHE A 109 -2.86 -13.13 -6.21
N THR A 110 -3.94 -13.76 -6.67
CA THR A 110 -4.31 -13.80 -8.09
C THR A 110 -4.58 -12.39 -8.62
N VAL A 111 -5.39 -11.60 -7.91
CA VAL A 111 -5.77 -10.23 -8.29
C VAL A 111 -4.55 -9.31 -8.29
N VAL A 112 -3.72 -9.37 -7.24
CA VAL A 112 -2.55 -8.49 -7.12
C VAL A 112 -1.49 -8.81 -8.16
N ARG A 113 -1.31 -10.10 -8.52
CA ARG A 113 -0.44 -10.48 -9.65
C ARG A 113 -0.93 -9.82 -10.95
N LYS A 114 -2.23 -9.84 -11.22
CA LYS A 114 -2.84 -9.18 -12.39
C LYS A 114 -2.75 -7.66 -12.32
N ARG A 115 -3.02 -7.08 -11.14
CA ARG A 115 -2.86 -5.64 -10.90
C ARG A 115 -1.46 -5.16 -11.22
N GLY A 116 -0.43 -5.87 -10.75
CA GLY A 116 0.97 -5.53 -11.03
C GLY A 116 1.29 -5.55 -12.52
N ILE A 117 0.82 -6.57 -13.26
CA ILE A 117 0.97 -6.68 -14.72
C ILE A 117 0.27 -5.50 -15.41
N PHE A 118 -1.00 -5.26 -15.12
CA PHE A 118 -1.78 -4.22 -15.79
C PHE A 118 -1.22 -2.82 -15.53
N MET A 119 -0.76 -2.54 -14.31
CA MET A 119 -0.12 -1.27 -13.98
C MET A 119 1.24 -1.10 -14.67
N GLN A 120 2.02 -2.18 -14.80
CA GLN A 120 3.32 -2.17 -15.51
C GLN A 120 3.13 -1.92 -17.00
N GLU A 121 2.11 -2.53 -17.60
CA GLU A 121 1.84 -2.45 -19.05
C GLU A 121 1.12 -1.18 -19.47
N ALA A 122 0.35 -0.55 -18.57
CA ALA A 122 -0.52 0.58 -18.92
C ALA A 122 0.25 1.80 -19.43
N TYR A 123 1.40 2.07 -18.87
CA TYR A 123 2.24 3.21 -19.25
C TYR A 123 3.72 2.87 -19.10
N PRO A 124 4.28 2.10 -20.07
CA PRO A 124 5.60 1.49 -19.92
C PRO A 124 6.77 2.48 -20.01
N THR A 125 6.55 3.65 -20.59
CA THR A 125 7.59 4.69 -20.76
C THR A 125 6.98 6.10 -20.69
N GLY A 126 7.77 7.10 -20.29
CA GLY A 126 7.35 8.52 -20.30
C GLY A 126 6.48 8.92 -19.10
N GLY A 127 6.29 8.05 -18.11
CA GLY A 127 5.66 8.37 -16.85
C GLY A 127 6.66 8.64 -15.74
N ALA A 128 6.29 9.48 -14.77
CA ALA A 128 7.14 9.79 -13.62
C ALA A 128 6.33 10.02 -12.35
N MET A 129 7.02 9.89 -11.22
CA MET A 129 6.54 10.32 -9.91
C MET A 129 7.62 11.08 -9.16
N SER A 130 7.23 12.07 -8.36
CA SER A 130 8.15 12.83 -7.52
C SER A 130 7.57 13.09 -6.14
N ALA A 131 8.39 12.89 -5.10
CA ALA A 131 8.01 13.26 -3.74
C ALA A 131 8.28 14.76 -3.51
N VAL A 132 7.25 15.49 -3.11
CA VAL A 132 7.29 16.92 -2.76
C VAL A 132 7.32 17.04 -1.24
N LEU A 133 8.31 17.76 -0.72
CA LEU A 133 8.51 17.92 0.72
C LEU A 133 8.40 19.38 1.15
N GLY A 134 7.68 19.60 2.26
CA GLY A 134 7.61 20.89 2.94
C GLY A 134 6.72 21.92 2.24
N THR A 135 5.64 21.46 1.60
CA THR A 135 4.66 22.30 0.89
C THR A 135 3.26 21.77 1.16
N ASP A 136 2.27 22.65 1.19
CA ASP A 136 0.87 22.33 1.43
C ASP A 136 0.21 21.68 0.22
N ALA A 137 -0.78 20.83 0.47
CA ALA A 137 -1.52 20.11 -0.57
C ALA A 137 -2.23 21.04 -1.54
N GLU A 138 -2.86 22.11 -1.05
CA GLU A 138 -3.58 23.09 -1.87
C GLU A 138 -2.67 23.77 -2.90
N LEU A 139 -1.45 24.14 -2.49
CA LEU A 139 -0.47 24.74 -3.41
C LEU A 139 0.02 23.70 -4.44
N ILE A 140 0.23 22.44 -4.03
CA ILE A 140 0.61 21.37 -4.95
C ILE A 140 -0.50 21.10 -5.97
N GLU A 141 -1.75 20.96 -5.52
CA GLU A 141 -2.91 20.78 -6.41
C GLU A 141 -3.04 21.93 -7.43
N LYS A 142 -2.92 23.17 -6.94
CA LYS A 142 -2.96 24.36 -7.82
C LYS A 142 -1.89 24.30 -8.90
N ILE A 143 -0.64 24.04 -8.53
CA ILE A 143 0.47 23.99 -9.49
C ILE A 143 0.31 22.82 -10.47
N CYS A 144 -0.13 21.64 -10.00
CA CYS A 144 -0.45 20.53 -10.90
C CYS A 144 -1.51 20.90 -11.92
N ASN A 145 -2.61 21.55 -11.49
CA ASN A 145 -3.71 21.98 -12.37
C ASN A 145 -3.31 23.09 -13.36
N GLU A 146 -2.34 23.94 -13.01
CA GLU A 146 -1.82 25.00 -13.87
C GLU A 146 -0.69 24.52 -14.81
N THR A 147 -0.15 23.31 -14.59
CA THR A 147 0.91 22.74 -15.42
C THR A 147 0.34 22.10 -16.67
N GLN A 148 0.97 22.37 -17.83
CA GLN A 148 0.57 21.76 -19.11
C GLN A 148 0.91 20.26 -19.12
N GLY A 149 0.00 19.43 -19.59
CA GLY A 149 0.11 17.97 -19.61
C GLY A 149 -0.58 17.33 -18.39
N ILE A 150 -0.42 16.01 -18.26
CA ILE A 150 -1.07 15.26 -17.19
C ILE A 150 -0.13 15.16 -15.99
N VAL A 151 -0.46 15.86 -14.93
CA VAL A 151 0.19 15.75 -13.62
C VAL A 151 -0.83 15.97 -12.51
N SER A 152 -0.79 15.12 -11.46
CA SER A 152 -1.71 15.19 -10.32
C SER A 152 -1.06 14.67 -9.05
N ILE A 153 -1.76 14.75 -7.92
CA ILE A 153 -1.29 14.14 -6.68
C ILE A 153 -1.59 12.63 -6.71
N ALA A 154 -0.55 11.82 -6.55
CA ALA A 154 -0.63 10.36 -6.39
C ALA A 154 -0.94 9.96 -4.94
N ASN A 155 -0.21 10.54 -3.97
CA ASN A 155 -0.31 10.15 -2.57
C ASN A 155 -0.27 11.37 -1.65
N TYR A 156 -1.22 11.43 -0.72
CA TYR A 156 -1.16 12.25 0.48
C TYR A 156 -0.59 11.38 1.61
N ASN A 157 0.74 11.36 1.78
CA ASN A 157 1.39 10.43 2.70
C ASN A 157 1.33 10.87 4.17
N CYS A 158 1.68 12.12 4.43
CA CYS A 158 1.63 12.74 5.76
C CYS A 158 1.85 14.24 5.63
N PRO A 159 1.64 15.06 6.68
CA PRO A 159 1.91 16.48 6.65
C PRO A 159 3.30 16.79 6.10
N GLY A 160 3.34 17.62 5.05
CA GLY A 160 4.56 18.03 4.37
C GLY A 160 5.26 16.95 3.52
N GLN A 161 4.57 15.86 3.17
CA GLN A 161 5.08 14.85 2.23
C GLN A 161 3.95 14.34 1.33
N ILE A 162 3.96 14.79 0.09
CA ILE A 162 2.99 14.45 -0.97
C ILE A 162 3.76 13.93 -2.18
N VAL A 163 3.17 13.03 -2.94
CA VAL A 163 3.75 12.53 -4.20
C VAL A 163 2.91 13.00 -5.36
N ILE A 164 3.56 13.59 -6.37
CA ILE A 164 2.96 13.93 -7.66
C ILE A 164 3.29 12.86 -8.70
N THR A 165 2.43 12.70 -9.69
CA THR A 165 2.49 11.63 -10.71
C THR A 165 1.94 12.14 -12.03
N GLY A 166 2.40 11.58 -13.15
CA GLY A 166 1.88 11.90 -14.48
C GLY A 166 2.90 11.67 -15.58
N GLU A 167 2.76 12.42 -16.67
CA GLU A 167 3.73 12.46 -17.75
C GLU A 167 5.07 13.01 -17.25
N GLU A 168 6.17 12.42 -17.67
CA GLU A 168 7.52 12.79 -17.20
C GLU A 168 7.80 14.27 -17.37
N THR A 169 7.43 14.85 -18.51
CA THR A 169 7.62 16.28 -18.80
C THR A 169 6.76 17.17 -17.91
N ALA A 170 5.50 16.79 -17.65
CA ALA A 170 4.59 17.52 -16.79
C ALA A 170 5.00 17.44 -15.31
N VAL A 171 5.41 16.25 -14.84
CA VAL A 171 5.94 16.06 -13.47
C VAL A 171 7.22 16.88 -13.26
N ALA A 172 8.11 16.93 -14.26
CA ALA A 172 9.32 17.74 -14.19
C ALA A 172 8.98 19.26 -14.13
N ALA A 173 8.08 19.75 -15.00
CA ALA A 173 7.65 21.14 -15.02
C ALA A 173 6.96 21.55 -13.71
N ALA A 174 6.02 20.73 -13.21
CA ALA A 174 5.38 20.95 -11.91
C ALA A 174 6.42 20.96 -10.77
N GLY A 175 7.41 20.06 -10.83
CA GLY A 175 8.50 19.98 -9.85
C GLY A 175 9.33 21.26 -9.77
N GLU A 176 9.67 21.88 -10.91
CA GLU A 176 10.38 23.16 -10.95
C GLU A 176 9.51 24.31 -10.44
N ALA A 177 8.23 24.34 -10.83
CA ALA A 177 7.28 25.35 -10.33
C ALA A 177 7.09 25.24 -8.80
N LEU A 178 7.00 24.01 -8.26
CA LEU A 178 6.91 23.77 -6.82
C LEU A 178 8.16 24.22 -6.07
N LYS A 179 9.37 23.99 -6.60
CA LYS A 179 10.62 24.51 -6.04
C LYS A 179 10.63 26.03 -6.00
N ALA A 180 10.23 26.68 -7.11
CA ALA A 180 10.13 28.15 -7.21
C ALA A 180 9.07 28.72 -6.24
N ALA A 181 8.01 27.97 -5.94
CA ALA A 181 6.98 28.31 -4.98
C ALA A 181 7.34 28.01 -3.51
N GLY A 182 8.55 27.51 -3.24
CA GLY A 182 9.07 27.30 -1.87
C GLY A 182 9.03 25.86 -1.36
N ALA A 183 8.75 24.88 -2.19
CA ALA A 183 8.90 23.47 -1.78
C ALA A 183 10.34 23.19 -1.36
N ARG A 184 10.49 22.61 -0.16
CA ARG A 184 11.83 22.36 0.39
C ARG A 184 12.66 21.39 -0.44
N ARG A 185 12.02 20.38 -1.02
CA ARG A 185 12.62 19.39 -1.95
C ARG A 185 11.56 18.81 -2.87
N VAL A 186 11.96 18.52 -4.10
CA VAL A 186 11.22 17.68 -5.04
C VAL A 186 12.18 16.57 -5.47
N ILE A 187 11.85 15.32 -5.13
CA ILE A 187 12.72 14.16 -5.26
C ILE A 187 12.09 13.18 -6.25
N PRO A 188 12.69 12.97 -7.44
CA PRO A 188 12.22 11.94 -8.36
C PRO A 188 12.24 10.55 -7.70
N LEU A 189 11.18 9.77 -7.93
CA LEU A 189 11.08 8.40 -7.43
C LEU A 189 11.51 7.42 -8.51
N LYS A 190 12.19 6.35 -8.09
CA LYS A 190 12.56 5.24 -8.98
C LYS A 190 11.36 4.28 -9.08
N VAL A 191 10.45 4.58 -10.00
CA VAL A 191 9.24 3.80 -10.27
C VAL A 191 9.11 3.51 -11.75
N SER A 192 8.39 2.44 -12.10
CA SER A 192 8.21 1.99 -13.48
C SER A 192 7.04 2.65 -14.21
N GLY A 193 6.30 3.57 -13.59
CA GLY A 193 5.16 4.21 -14.23
C GLY A 193 4.50 5.30 -13.37
N PRO A 194 3.55 6.04 -13.96
CA PRO A 194 2.84 7.16 -13.33
C PRO A 194 1.65 6.63 -12.53
N PHE A 195 1.90 5.96 -11.40
CA PHE A 195 0.84 5.33 -10.61
C PHE A 195 -0.13 6.34 -10.00
N HIS A 196 -1.39 5.92 -9.82
CA HIS A 196 -2.45 6.71 -9.17
C HIS A 196 -2.83 8.00 -9.91
N CYS A 197 -2.82 8.00 -11.24
CA CYS A 197 -3.36 9.07 -12.07
C CYS A 197 -4.19 8.52 -13.23
N GLU A 198 -4.87 9.41 -13.94
CA GLU A 198 -5.80 9.03 -15.02
C GLU A 198 -5.17 8.21 -16.15
N LEU A 199 -3.85 8.28 -16.35
CA LEU A 199 -3.12 7.47 -17.34
C LEU A 199 -3.25 5.97 -17.08
N LEU A 200 -3.58 5.56 -15.86
CA LEU A 200 -3.77 4.16 -15.47
C LEU A 200 -5.24 3.70 -15.46
N LYS A 201 -6.17 4.52 -15.95
CA LYS A 201 -7.60 4.16 -15.96
C LYS A 201 -7.87 2.83 -16.66
N GLY A 202 -7.23 2.59 -17.80
CA GLY A 202 -7.34 1.32 -18.53
C GLY A 202 -6.83 0.11 -17.74
N ALA A 203 -5.81 0.28 -16.89
CA ALA A 203 -5.37 -0.80 -15.98
C ALA A 203 -6.43 -1.09 -14.92
N GLY A 204 -7.08 -0.05 -14.38
CA GLY A 204 -8.21 -0.20 -13.46
C GLY A 204 -9.39 -0.96 -14.10
N GLU A 205 -9.73 -0.66 -15.35
CA GLU A 205 -10.78 -1.36 -16.09
C GLU A 205 -10.47 -2.84 -16.31
N LYS A 206 -9.22 -3.18 -16.68
CA LYS A 206 -8.77 -4.58 -16.79
C LYS A 206 -8.82 -5.29 -15.44
N LEU A 207 -8.41 -4.62 -14.36
CA LEU A 207 -8.48 -5.14 -13.00
C LEU A 207 -9.93 -5.43 -12.60
N GLY A 208 -10.88 -4.57 -13.00
CA GLY A 208 -12.32 -4.79 -12.78
C GLY A 208 -12.81 -6.12 -13.35
N GLN A 209 -12.36 -6.51 -14.53
CA GLN A 209 -12.71 -7.79 -15.16
C GLN A 209 -12.17 -8.99 -14.34
N GLU A 210 -11.01 -8.88 -13.74
CA GLU A 210 -10.48 -9.94 -12.86
C GLU A 210 -11.24 -9.97 -11.52
N LEU A 211 -11.58 -8.80 -10.97
CA LEU A 211 -12.36 -8.71 -9.73
C LEU A 211 -13.78 -9.30 -9.84
N GLU A 212 -14.38 -9.32 -11.05
CA GLU A 212 -15.68 -9.98 -11.23
C GLU A 212 -15.64 -11.49 -10.92
N LYS A 213 -14.47 -12.12 -11.01
CA LYS A 213 -14.26 -13.55 -10.71
C LYS A 213 -14.08 -13.83 -9.22
N VAL A 214 -13.92 -12.79 -8.40
CA VAL A 214 -13.64 -12.87 -6.97
C VAL A 214 -14.91 -12.72 -6.16
N GLU A 215 -15.08 -13.55 -5.16
CA GLU A 215 -16.15 -13.41 -4.18
C GLU A 215 -15.71 -12.46 -3.06
N ILE A 216 -16.45 -11.38 -2.87
CA ILE A 216 -16.23 -10.43 -1.78
C ILE A 216 -17.11 -10.83 -0.60
N GLN A 217 -16.48 -11.11 0.54
CA GLN A 217 -17.13 -11.54 1.77
C GLN A 217 -17.61 -10.35 2.61
N SER A 218 -18.46 -10.61 3.58
CA SER A 218 -18.82 -9.63 4.61
C SER A 218 -17.62 -9.32 5.51
N PHE A 219 -17.52 -8.09 5.97
CA PHE A 219 -16.44 -7.66 6.85
C PHE A 219 -16.50 -8.38 8.21
N THR A 220 -15.38 -8.97 8.63
CA THR A 220 -15.18 -9.43 10.02
C THR A 220 -14.57 -8.32 10.86
N VAL A 221 -13.73 -7.48 10.24
CA VAL A 221 -13.14 -6.27 10.81
C VAL A 221 -13.30 -5.15 9.78
N PRO A 222 -13.75 -3.93 10.16
CA PRO A 222 -13.87 -2.81 9.23
C PRO A 222 -12.51 -2.41 8.64
N TYR A 223 -12.54 -1.86 7.41
CA TYR A 223 -11.34 -1.28 6.81
C TYR A 223 -11.62 0.09 6.18
N VAL A 224 -10.57 0.90 6.06
CA VAL A 224 -10.59 2.23 5.44
C VAL A 224 -9.96 2.15 4.05
N THR A 225 -10.68 2.63 3.00
CA THR A 225 -10.19 2.63 1.61
C THR A 225 -9.37 3.87 1.28
N ASN A 226 -8.40 3.74 0.39
CA ASN A 226 -7.53 4.83 -0.04
C ASN A 226 -8.25 5.92 -0.84
N VAL A 227 -9.31 5.56 -1.59
CA VAL A 227 -9.98 6.48 -2.53
C VAL A 227 -10.74 7.57 -1.80
N THR A 228 -11.52 7.20 -0.79
CA THR A 228 -12.39 8.13 -0.05
C THR A 228 -11.86 8.47 1.33
N ALA A 229 -10.87 7.74 1.83
CA ALA A 229 -10.39 7.79 3.21
C ALA A 229 -11.51 7.55 4.25
N GLN A 230 -12.52 6.77 3.88
CA GLN A 230 -13.66 6.43 4.73
C GLN A 230 -13.76 4.93 4.93
N TYR A 231 -14.44 4.52 5.98
CA TYR A 231 -14.82 3.14 6.18
C TYR A 231 -15.72 2.66 5.04
N VAL A 232 -15.43 1.48 4.51
CA VAL A 232 -16.29 0.84 3.52
C VAL A 232 -17.46 0.19 4.25
N THR A 233 -18.68 0.52 3.84
CA THR A 233 -19.91 0.16 4.57
C THR A 233 -20.57 -1.11 4.04
N GLY A 234 -20.21 -1.57 2.84
CA GLY A 234 -20.78 -2.77 2.25
C GLY A 234 -19.85 -3.46 1.25
N PRO A 235 -19.91 -4.80 1.14
CA PRO A 235 -19.02 -5.57 0.26
C PRO A 235 -19.23 -5.22 -1.23
N GLU A 236 -20.40 -4.73 -1.61
CA GLU A 236 -20.73 -4.31 -2.98
C GLU A 236 -19.91 -3.11 -3.48
N GLN A 237 -19.34 -2.33 -2.57
CA GLN A 237 -18.52 -1.17 -2.90
C GLN A 237 -17.06 -1.54 -3.22
N VAL A 238 -16.57 -2.67 -2.68
CA VAL A 238 -15.16 -3.06 -2.67
C VAL A 238 -14.56 -3.10 -4.07
N LYS A 239 -15.17 -3.83 -5.00
CA LYS A 239 -14.66 -3.98 -6.37
C LYS A 239 -14.53 -2.63 -7.07
N LYS A 240 -15.55 -1.78 -6.97
CA LYS A 240 -15.55 -0.44 -7.59
C LYS A 240 -14.45 0.45 -6.99
N LEU A 241 -14.25 0.39 -5.68
CA LEU A 241 -13.19 1.16 -5.00
C LEU A 241 -11.81 0.69 -5.41
N LEU A 242 -11.56 -0.62 -5.52
CA LEU A 242 -10.28 -1.16 -5.99
C LEU A 242 -9.97 -0.79 -7.44
N VAL A 243 -10.97 -0.80 -8.33
CA VAL A 243 -10.83 -0.32 -9.72
C VAL A 243 -10.45 1.15 -9.73
N SER A 244 -11.16 1.97 -8.96
CA SER A 244 -10.93 3.40 -8.86
C SER A 244 -9.57 3.74 -8.27
N GLN A 245 -9.09 2.95 -7.29
CA GLN A 245 -7.81 3.14 -6.60
C GLN A 245 -6.61 3.16 -7.56
N VAL A 246 -6.66 2.38 -8.65
CA VAL A 246 -5.53 2.27 -9.60
C VAL A 246 -5.20 3.63 -10.24
N SER A 247 -6.23 4.46 -10.48
CA SER A 247 -6.10 5.75 -11.16
C SER A 247 -6.49 6.96 -10.31
N SER A 248 -6.66 6.77 -9.00
CA SER A 248 -7.03 7.83 -8.04
C SER A 248 -5.95 8.01 -6.98
N SER A 249 -5.89 9.22 -6.41
CA SER A 249 -4.97 9.52 -5.30
C SER A 249 -5.18 8.60 -4.10
N VAL A 250 -4.08 8.17 -3.51
CA VAL A 250 -4.05 7.46 -2.22
C VAL A 250 -4.08 8.50 -1.10
N ARG A 251 -5.18 8.54 -0.35
CA ARG A 251 -5.42 9.49 0.74
C ARG A 251 -4.96 8.92 2.09
N TRP A 252 -3.68 8.51 2.16
CA TRP A 252 -3.16 7.79 3.33
C TRP A 252 -3.24 8.61 4.62
N GLN A 253 -2.83 9.88 4.57
CA GLN A 253 -2.93 10.77 5.74
C GLN A 253 -4.37 10.82 6.26
N GLN A 254 -5.34 11.04 5.38
CA GLN A 254 -6.76 11.12 5.75
C GLN A 254 -7.31 9.77 6.24
N CYS A 255 -6.82 8.63 5.71
CA CYS A 255 -7.18 7.31 6.23
C CYS A 255 -6.75 7.16 7.71
N VAL A 256 -5.52 7.58 8.02
CA VAL A 256 -5.00 7.54 9.38
C VAL A 256 -5.78 8.50 10.30
N GLU A 257 -6.02 9.73 9.86
CA GLU A 257 -6.79 10.73 10.60
C GLU A 257 -8.21 10.21 10.91
N GLN A 258 -8.89 9.61 9.92
CA GLN A 258 -10.21 8.98 10.11
C GLN A 258 -10.20 7.88 11.19
N MET A 259 -9.18 7.03 11.19
CA MET A 259 -9.05 5.97 12.21
C MET A 259 -8.79 6.53 13.60
N ILE A 260 -7.96 7.59 13.70
CA ILE A 260 -7.69 8.28 14.97
C ILE A 260 -8.95 8.95 15.51
N ASP A 261 -9.72 9.63 14.68
CA ASP A 261 -10.99 10.27 15.04
C ASP A 261 -12.02 9.24 15.52
N ASP A 262 -11.94 8.00 15.02
CA ASP A 262 -12.75 6.87 15.49
C ASP A 262 -12.16 6.15 16.73
N GLY A 263 -11.13 6.73 17.33
CA GLY A 263 -10.55 6.30 18.60
C GLY A 263 -9.45 5.24 18.50
N VAL A 264 -8.86 5.02 17.32
CA VAL A 264 -7.65 4.19 17.20
C VAL A 264 -6.49 4.90 17.88
N ASP A 265 -5.86 4.23 18.84
CA ASP A 265 -4.74 4.76 19.61
C ASP A 265 -3.41 3.99 19.35
N THR A 266 -3.51 2.82 18.75
CA THR A 266 -2.35 1.94 18.45
C THR A 266 -2.40 1.45 17.01
N PHE A 267 -1.33 1.70 16.27
CA PHE A 267 -1.14 1.24 14.90
C PHE A 267 0.00 0.23 14.85
N ILE A 268 -0.20 -0.88 14.16
CA ILE A 268 0.82 -1.90 13.94
C ILE A 268 1.01 -2.03 12.42
N GLU A 269 2.16 -1.57 11.92
CA GLU A 269 2.57 -1.76 10.54
C GLU A 269 3.03 -3.21 10.37
N ILE A 270 2.37 -3.95 9.46
CA ILE A 270 2.63 -5.37 9.18
C ILE A 270 3.20 -5.49 7.78
N GLY A 271 4.47 -5.84 7.67
CA GLY A 271 5.16 -5.97 6.39
C GLY A 271 6.57 -5.42 6.39
N PRO A 272 7.23 -5.43 5.21
CA PRO A 272 8.59 -4.93 5.05
C PRO A 272 8.71 -3.43 5.36
N GLY A 273 9.75 -3.05 6.09
CA GLY A 273 10.10 -1.65 6.38
C GLY A 273 9.29 -1.01 7.51
N LYS A 274 9.41 0.31 7.61
CA LYS A 274 8.84 1.16 8.68
C LYS A 274 8.31 2.47 8.11
N THR A 275 7.83 2.44 6.87
CA THR A 275 7.42 3.64 6.14
C THR A 275 6.16 4.24 6.74
N LEU A 276 5.14 3.43 7.01
CA LEU A 276 3.87 3.90 7.57
C LEU A 276 4.05 4.34 9.03
N THR A 277 4.84 3.64 9.81
CA THR A 277 5.26 4.05 11.17
C THR A 277 5.93 5.43 11.13
N GLY A 278 6.76 5.68 10.11
CA GLY A 278 7.37 6.99 9.89
C GLY A 278 6.36 8.10 9.56
N PHE A 279 5.32 7.80 8.77
CA PHE A 279 4.23 8.72 8.44
C PHE A 279 3.35 8.99 9.66
N LEU A 280 2.97 7.94 10.40
CA LEU A 280 2.18 8.05 11.64
C LEU A 280 2.78 9.04 12.63
N LYS A 281 4.08 8.99 12.87
CA LYS A 281 4.80 9.93 13.75
C LYS A 281 4.71 11.40 13.31
N LYS A 282 4.47 11.65 12.01
CA LYS A 282 4.26 13.00 11.47
C LYS A 282 2.79 13.41 11.47
N ILE A 283 1.88 12.46 11.30
CA ILE A 283 0.42 12.70 11.32
C ILE A 283 -0.02 12.97 12.76
N ASN A 284 0.30 12.07 13.69
CA ASN A 284 -0.07 12.25 15.10
C ASN A 284 0.95 11.56 16.02
N ARG A 285 1.60 12.33 16.88
CA ARG A 285 2.61 11.82 17.84
C ARG A 285 2.02 11.20 19.10
N ASN A 286 0.72 11.35 19.32
CA ASN A 286 0.05 10.86 20.52
C ASN A 286 -0.43 9.42 20.36
N VAL A 287 -0.47 8.88 19.14
CA VAL A 287 -0.79 7.47 18.89
C VAL A 287 0.45 6.59 18.98
N LYS A 288 0.26 5.36 19.42
CA LYS A 288 1.32 4.36 19.46
C LYS A 288 1.53 3.81 18.05
N ALA A 289 2.74 3.88 17.54
CA ALA A 289 3.13 3.38 16.23
C ALA A 289 4.15 2.26 16.39
N LEU A 290 3.71 1.02 16.16
CA LEU A 290 4.50 -0.19 16.21
C LEU A 290 4.67 -0.74 14.79
N HIS A 291 5.58 -1.70 14.61
CA HIS A 291 5.75 -2.42 13.35
C HIS A 291 6.15 -3.88 13.62
N VAL A 292 5.85 -4.74 12.66
CA VAL A 292 6.29 -6.13 12.62
C VAL A 292 6.87 -6.39 11.24
N GLU A 293 8.19 -6.36 11.14
CA GLU A 293 8.98 -6.65 9.96
C GLU A 293 9.80 -7.92 10.14
N LYS A 294 10.26 -8.15 11.38
CA LYS A 294 11.08 -9.29 11.82
C LYS A 294 10.41 -10.05 12.95
N THR A 295 10.82 -11.30 13.15
CA THR A 295 10.28 -12.13 14.24
C THR A 295 10.53 -11.55 15.62
N GLU A 296 11.63 -10.81 15.81
CA GLU A 296 11.95 -10.09 17.04
C GLU A 296 10.95 -8.94 17.31
N ASP A 297 10.53 -8.22 16.26
CA ASP A 297 9.52 -7.16 16.38
C ASP A 297 8.19 -7.73 16.89
N LEU A 298 7.80 -8.95 16.43
CA LEU A 298 6.59 -9.62 16.89
C LEU A 298 6.63 -9.91 18.39
N ASP A 299 7.79 -10.35 18.91
CA ASP A 299 7.98 -10.60 20.33
C ASP A 299 7.84 -9.30 21.16
N GLU A 300 8.28 -8.16 20.63
CA GLU A 300 8.11 -6.84 21.25
C GLU A 300 6.63 -6.38 21.21
N VAL A 301 6.01 -6.44 20.04
CA VAL A 301 4.60 -6.04 19.86
C VAL A 301 3.67 -6.89 20.74
N ARG A 302 3.97 -8.19 20.91
CA ARG A 302 3.22 -9.07 21.80
C ARG A 302 3.23 -8.59 23.25
N LYS A 303 4.38 -8.15 23.77
CA LYS A 303 4.52 -7.62 25.15
C LYS A 303 3.76 -6.30 25.33
N GLU A 304 3.60 -5.53 24.26
CA GLU A 304 2.96 -4.23 24.26
C GLU A 304 1.43 -4.29 24.14
N CYS A 305 0.90 -5.37 23.53
CA CYS A 305 -0.51 -5.49 23.16
C CYS A 305 -1.28 -6.57 23.93
N LEU A 306 -0.60 -7.52 24.57
CA LEU A 306 -1.15 -8.62 25.38
C LEU A 306 -0.69 -8.55 26.84
#